data_9a3d5b9b92b8ec55044b171f95468ffd
#
_entry.id   9a3d5b9b92b8ec55044b171f95468ffd
#
_cell.length_a   1.000
_cell.length_b   1.000
_cell.length_c   1.000
_cell.angle_alpha   90.00
_cell.angle_beta   90.00
_cell.angle_gamma   90.00
#
_symmetry.space_group_name_H-M   'P 1'
#
loop_
_entity.id
_entity.type
_entity.pdbx_description
1 polymer ?
#
loop_
_entity_poly.entity_id
_entity_poly.type
_entity_poly.pdbx_seq_one_letter_code
_entity_poly.pdbx_strand_id
1 'polypeptide(L)'
;KVDGNLSFAMEGLAKARRMGELHKQLDDYIKDPDRLSVPSVMKRATTLVVDITRMAEIGPRLASQRDELSRLLKRAATPVSIELISDNLTSVSIYKVGALGNFASTRLDLRPGTYVAVGVRPGYRDVRLEFRVAPEIDMKPVVVRCEEPI
;
A
#
# COMPACT_ATOMS: atom_id res chain seq x y z
N LYS A 1 8.33 -14.57 49.29
CA LYS A 1 8.68 -13.12 49.17
C LYS A 1 9.59 -12.86 48.01
N VAL A 2 10.49 -13.76 47.75
CA VAL A 2 11.33 -13.68 46.54
C VAL A 2 10.48 -13.82 45.29
N ASP A 3 9.41 -14.59 45.37
CA ASP A 3 8.50 -14.85 44.26
C ASP A 3 7.76 -13.59 43.77
N GLY A 4 7.40 -12.69 44.71
CA GLY A 4 6.74 -11.43 44.36
C GLY A 4 7.62 -10.49 43.52
N ASN A 5 8.90 -10.41 43.88
CA ASN A 5 9.88 -9.59 43.11
C ASN A 5 10.21 -10.22 41.78
N LEU A 6 10.31 -11.52 41.70
CA LEU A 6 10.56 -12.26 40.47
C LEU A 6 9.40 -12.11 39.47
N SER A 7 8.16 -12.26 39.99
CA SER A 7 6.95 -12.08 39.18
C SER A 7 6.85 -10.66 38.60
N PHE A 8 7.16 -9.65 39.40
CA PHE A 8 7.17 -8.24 38.95
C PHE A 8 8.22 -8.01 37.86
N ALA A 9 9.42 -8.56 38.02
CA ALA A 9 10.48 -8.45 37.04
C ALA A 9 10.11 -9.16 35.71
N MET A 10 9.47 -10.32 35.80
CA MET A 10 9.01 -11.06 34.61
C MET A 10 7.89 -10.33 33.88
N GLU A 11 6.97 -9.70 34.58
CA GLU A 11 5.92 -8.87 33.99
C GLU A 11 6.50 -7.65 33.28
N GLY A 12 7.49 -6.98 33.88
CA GLY A 12 8.19 -5.87 33.27
C GLY A 12 8.93 -6.25 32.00
N LEU A 13 9.60 -7.42 32.02
CA LEU A 13 10.31 -7.93 30.85
C LEU A 13 9.34 -8.31 29.73
N ALA A 14 8.22 -8.94 30.04
CA ALA A 14 7.18 -9.30 29.08
C ALA A 14 6.56 -8.05 28.44
N LYS A 15 6.31 -7.02 29.26
CA LYS A 15 5.81 -5.73 28.75
C LYS A 15 6.81 -5.06 27.81
N ALA A 16 8.08 -5.02 28.17
CA ALA A 16 9.13 -4.44 27.35
C ALA A 16 9.26 -5.17 26.01
N ARG A 17 9.19 -6.50 26.03
CA ARG A 17 9.24 -7.32 24.81
C ARG A 17 8.05 -7.04 23.90
N ARG A 18 6.87 -6.95 24.46
CA ARG A 18 5.64 -6.64 23.72
C ARG A 18 5.73 -5.26 23.08
N MET A 19 6.22 -4.27 23.81
CA MET A 19 6.41 -2.92 23.27
C MET A 19 7.41 -2.90 22.11
N GLY A 20 8.51 -3.65 22.23
CA GLY A 20 9.49 -3.82 21.15
C GLY A 20 8.88 -4.42 19.90
N GLU A 21 8.03 -5.43 20.04
CA GLU A 21 7.31 -6.05 18.93
C GLU A 21 6.36 -5.07 18.25
N LEU A 22 5.63 -4.26 19.03
CA LEU A 22 4.73 -3.24 18.50
C LEU A 22 5.49 -2.18 17.71
N HIS A 23 6.62 -1.69 18.21
CA HIS A 23 7.47 -0.74 17.51
C HIS A 23 7.93 -1.31 16.17
N LYS A 24 8.35 -2.58 16.18
CA LYS A 24 8.80 -3.23 14.96
C LYS A 24 7.67 -3.39 13.93
N GLN A 25 6.49 -3.82 14.37
CA GLN A 25 5.34 -3.98 13.48
C GLN A 25 4.93 -2.66 12.84
N LEU A 26 4.91 -1.59 13.63
CA LEU A 26 4.60 -0.25 13.13
C LEU A 26 5.64 0.21 12.11
N ASP A 27 6.92 0.04 12.42
CA ASP A 27 8.01 0.44 11.52
C ASP A 27 7.95 -0.34 10.21
N ASP A 28 7.63 -1.62 10.24
CA ASP A 28 7.52 -2.45 9.04
C ASP A 28 6.43 -1.92 8.09
N TYR A 29 5.29 -1.49 8.63
CA TYR A 29 4.24 -0.88 7.81
C TYR A 29 4.62 0.52 7.31
N ILE A 30 5.23 1.34 8.16
CA ILE A 30 5.63 2.71 7.81
C ILE A 30 6.72 2.71 6.73
N LYS A 31 7.60 1.74 6.77
CA LYS A 31 8.71 1.60 5.83
C LYS A 31 8.26 1.38 4.39
N ASP A 32 7.16 0.67 4.18
CA ASP A 32 6.62 0.38 2.86
C ASP A 32 5.12 0.69 2.81
N PRO A 33 4.77 1.98 2.70
CA PRO A 33 3.38 2.42 2.78
C PRO A 33 2.51 1.96 1.60
N ASP A 34 3.11 1.64 0.46
CA ASP A 34 2.33 1.17 -0.70
C ASP A 34 1.70 -0.21 -0.45
N ARG A 35 2.28 -1.01 0.42
CA ARG A 35 1.69 -2.29 0.84
C ARG A 35 0.35 -2.13 1.57
N LEU A 36 0.12 -0.98 2.17
CA LEU A 36 -1.13 -0.71 2.89
C LEU A 36 -2.35 -0.66 1.96
N SER A 37 -2.13 -0.52 0.66
CA SER A 37 -3.21 -0.57 -0.34
C SER A 37 -3.74 -1.99 -0.56
N VAL A 38 -3.00 -3.02 -0.15
CA VAL A 38 -3.46 -4.41 -0.21
C VAL A 38 -4.52 -4.62 0.88
N PRO A 39 -5.74 -5.08 0.55
CA PRO A 39 -6.83 -5.15 1.53
C PRO A 39 -6.52 -5.91 2.81
N SER A 40 -5.83 -7.05 2.71
CA SER A 40 -5.46 -7.85 3.88
C SER A 40 -4.44 -7.15 4.77
N VAL A 41 -3.49 -6.43 4.17
CA VAL A 41 -2.48 -5.65 4.89
C VAL A 41 -3.14 -4.44 5.56
N MET A 42 -4.00 -3.74 4.85
CA MET A 42 -4.76 -2.61 5.38
C MET A 42 -5.57 -3.00 6.62
N LYS A 43 -6.26 -4.14 6.55
CA LYS A 43 -7.06 -4.64 7.67
C LYS A 43 -6.19 -4.91 8.90
N ARG A 44 -5.06 -5.58 8.73
CA ARG A 44 -4.14 -5.89 9.83
C ARG A 44 -3.54 -4.63 10.44
N ALA A 45 -3.12 -3.69 9.61
CA ALA A 45 -2.55 -2.42 10.07
C ALA A 45 -3.60 -1.57 10.80
N THR A 46 -4.84 -1.53 10.32
CA THR A 46 -5.94 -0.83 10.98
C THR A 46 -6.23 -1.43 12.35
N THR A 47 -6.25 -2.76 12.45
CA THR A 47 -6.44 -3.46 13.72
C THR A 47 -5.33 -3.11 14.71
N LEU A 48 -4.09 -3.06 14.25
CA LEU A 48 -2.96 -2.68 15.09
C LEU A 48 -3.11 -1.27 15.64
N VAL A 49 -3.52 -0.31 14.82
CA VAL A 49 -3.76 1.08 15.25
C VAL A 49 -4.88 1.14 16.29
N VAL A 50 -5.98 0.42 16.07
CA VAL A 50 -7.09 0.36 17.01
C VAL A 50 -6.65 -0.22 18.35
N ASP A 51 -5.91 -1.31 18.33
CA ASP A 51 -5.43 -1.97 19.55
C ASP A 51 -4.51 -1.05 20.36
N ILE A 52 -3.59 -0.35 19.69
CA ILE A 52 -2.69 0.61 20.35
C ILE A 52 -3.48 1.79 20.91
N THR A 53 -4.48 2.28 20.21
CA THR A 53 -5.32 3.39 20.66
C THR A 53 -6.09 3.03 21.94
N ARG A 54 -6.42 1.78 22.16
CA ARG A 54 -7.10 1.29 23.36
C ARG A 54 -6.18 1.03 24.53
N MET A 55 -4.87 1.08 24.34
CA MET A 55 -3.91 0.89 25.43
C MET A 55 -3.92 2.09 26.36
N ALA A 56 -3.84 1.83 27.67
CA ALA A 56 -3.97 2.88 28.69
C ALA A 56 -2.79 3.86 28.69
N GLU A 57 -1.58 3.35 28.54
CA GLU A 57 -0.37 4.15 28.51
C GLU A 57 0.53 3.71 27.39
N ILE A 58 0.79 4.63 26.46
CA ILE A 58 1.74 4.45 25.38
C ILE A 58 2.75 5.59 25.45
N GLY A 59 4.04 5.29 25.27
CA GLY A 59 5.07 6.32 25.24
C GLY A 59 4.91 7.23 24.02
N PRO A 60 5.58 8.39 24.02
CA PRO A 60 5.48 9.35 22.92
C PRO A 60 5.95 8.76 21.57
N ARG A 61 6.92 7.85 21.60
CA ARG A 61 7.40 7.19 20.38
C ARG A 61 6.32 6.30 19.77
N LEU A 62 5.63 5.50 20.57
CA LEU A 62 4.58 4.61 20.08
C LEU A 62 3.38 5.42 19.58
N ALA A 63 3.02 6.50 20.28
CA ALA A 63 1.96 7.42 19.85
C ALA A 63 2.30 8.05 18.50
N SER A 64 3.53 8.49 18.31
CA SER A 64 3.99 9.09 17.06
C SER A 64 3.97 8.07 15.90
N GLN A 65 4.41 6.86 16.14
CA GLN A 65 4.37 5.79 15.14
C GLN A 65 2.92 5.42 14.76
N ARG A 66 2.04 5.33 15.75
CA ARG A 66 0.62 5.07 15.52
C ARG A 66 0.00 6.16 14.65
N ASP A 67 0.27 7.42 14.95
CA ASP A 67 -0.27 8.56 14.21
C ASP A 67 0.25 8.58 12.78
N GLU A 68 1.53 8.26 12.57
CA GLU A 68 2.12 8.15 11.24
C GLU A 68 1.49 7.01 10.45
N LEU A 69 1.30 5.84 11.05
CA LEU A 69 0.62 4.73 10.39
C LEU A 69 -0.84 5.08 10.05
N SER A 70 -1.54 5.78 10.94
CA SER A 70 -2.90 6.25 10.68
C SER A 70 -2.96 7.17 9.46
N ARG A 71 -1.99 8.06 9.34
CA ARG A 71 -1.85 8.97 8.19
C ARG A 71 -1.60 8.18 6.90
N LEU A 72 -0.72 7.19 6.95
CA LEU A 72 -0.40 6.35 5.80
C LEU A 72 -1.56 5.44 5.40
N LEU A 73 -2.36 4.97 6.35
CA LEU A 73 -3.59 4.20 6.05
C LEU A 73 -4.61 5.06 5.32
N LYS A 74 -4.77 6.31 5.72
CA LYS A 74 -5.63 7.26 5.04
C LYS A 74 -5.16 7.52 3.61
N ARG A 75 -3.86 7.69 3.43
CA ARG A 75 -3.24 7.83 2.11
C ARG A 75 -3.53 6.60 1.23
N ALA A 76 -3.33 5.40 1.77
CA ALA A 76 -3.54 4.16 1.04
C ALA A 76 -5.01 3.93 0.65
N ALA A 77 -5.95 4.45 1.42
CA ALA A 77 -7.38 4.35 1.14
C ALA A 77 -7.88 5.40 0.13
N THR A 78 -7.08 6.44 -0.14
CA THR A 78 -7.46 7.55 -1.02
C THR A 78 -6.99 7.26 -2.44
N PRO A 79 -7.91 7.09 -3.41
CA PRO A 79 -7.53 6.86 -4.80
C PRO A 79 -6.87 8.08 -5.43
N VAL A 80 -5.96 7.82 -6.35
CA VAL A 80 -5.31 8.84 -7.17
C VAL A 80 -5.86 8.71 -8.60
N SER A 81 -6.31 9.81 -9.17
CA SER A 81 -6.77 9.82 -10.55
C SER A 81 -5.59 9.78 -11.52
N ILE A 82 -5.60 8.81 -12.42
CA ILE A 82 -4.58 8.67 -13.46
C ILE A 82 -5.23 8.69 -14.85
N GLU A 83 -4.49 9.17 -15.83
CA GLU A 83 -4.91 9.14 -17.21
C GLU A 83 -4.12 8.08 -17.98
N LEU A 84 -4.84 7.24 -18.72
CA LEU A 84 -4.26 6.25 -19.61
C LEU A 84 -4.53 6.64 -21.05
N ILE A 85 -3.52 6.58 -21.88
CA ILE A 85 -3.59 6.88 -23.31
C ILE A 85 -3.23 5.64 -24.11
N SER A 86 -4.00 5.34 -25.12
CA SER A 86 -3.75 4.22 -26.04
C SER A 86 -4.09 4.64 -27.47
N ASP A 87 -4.14 3.68 -28.37
CA ASP A 87 -4.36 3.93 -29.81
C ASP A 87 -5.75 3.44 -30.28
N ASN A 88 -6.64 3.09 -29.37
CA ASN A 88 -7.97 2.56 -29.65
C ASN A 88 -7.96 1.21 -30.41
N LEU A 89 -6.79 0.63 -30.62
CA LEU A 89 -6.61 -0.65 -31.30
C LEU A 89 -5.98 -1.71 -30.38
N THR A 90 -5.35 -1.28 -29.32
CA THR A 90 -4.71 -2.14 -28.33
C THR A 90 -5.68 -2.43 -27.20
N SER A 91 -5.87 -3.73 -26.92
CA SER A 91 -6.63 -4.15 -25.73
C SER A 91 -5.75 -4.03 -24.50
N VAL A 92 -6.14 -3.18 -23.56
CA VAL A 92 -5.35 -2.88 -22.35
C VAL A 92 -5.98 -3.54 -21.15
N SER A 93 -5.14 -4.15 -20.32
CA SER A 93 -5.54 -4.66 -19.01
C SER A 93 -4.49 -4.25 -17.99
N ILE A 94 -4.93 -4.11 -16.73
CA ILE A 94 -4.03 -3.83 -15.60
C ILE A 94 -4.14 -5.00 -14.64
N TYR A 95 -3.01 -5.57 -14.30
CA TYR A 95 -2.94 -6.71 -13.38
C TYR A 95 -3.59 -6.34 -12.04
N LYS A 96 -4.45 -7.18 -11.52
CA LYS A 96 -5.24 -7.00 -10.30
C LYS A 96 -6.33 -5.91 -10.36
N VAL A 97 -6.43 -5.18 -11.45
CA VAL A 97 -7.50 -4.19 -11.64
C VAL A 97 -8.56 -4.72 -12.60
N GLY A 98 -8.12 -5.23 -13.76
CA GLY A 98 -9.03 -5.82 -14.73
C GLY A 98 -8.76 -5.37 -16.15
N ALA A 99 -9.59 -5.87 -17.07
CA ALA A 99 -9.54 -5.52 -18.47
C ALA A 99 -10.22 -4.18 -18.72
N LEU A 100 -9.54 -3.28 -19.41
CA LEU A 100 -10.06 -1.95 -19.77
C LEU A 100 -10.56 -1.89 -21.20
N GLY A 101 -10.19 -2.86 -22.05
CA GLY A 101 -10.55 -2.89 -23.44
C GLY A 101 -9.72 -1.92 -24.30
N ASN A 102 -10.29 -1.55 -25.44
CA ASN A 102 -9.67 -0.61 -26.35
C ASN A 102 -10.16 0.82 -26.07
N PHE A 103 -9.25 1.78 -26.09
CA PHE A 103 -9.59 3.19 -25.86
C PHE A 103 -8.49 4.11 -26.44
N ALA A 104 -8.85 5.35 -26.69
CA ALA A 104 -7.88 6.40 -27.02
C ALA A 104 -7.36 7.06 -25.75
N SER A 105 -8.25 7.35 -24.81
CA SER A 105 -7.94 7.94 -23.52
C SER A 105 -8.99 7.51 -22.50
N THR A 106 -8.55 7.25 -21.28
CA THR A 106 -9.46 6.95 -20.17
C THR A 106 -8.84 7.41 -18.86
N ARG A 107 -9.68 7.60 -17.83
CA ARG A 107 -9.24 7.93 -16.49
C ARG A 107 -9.62 6.82 -15.54
N LEU A 108 -8.72 6.53 -14.61
CA LEU A 108 -8.93 5.56 -13.54
C LEU A 108 -8.55 6.17 -12.21
N ASP A 109 -9.26 5.74 -11.18
CA ASP A 109 -8.89 6.03 -9.80
C ASP A 109 -8.23 4.78 -9.20
N LEU A 110 -6.94 4.89 -8.91
CA LEU A 110 -6.15 3.78 -8.36
C LEU A 110 -5.53 4.18 -7.02
N ARG A 111 -5.54 3.24 -6.08
CA ARG A 111 -4.85 3.44 -4.81
C ARG A 111 -3.35 3.47 -5.02
N PRO A 112 -2.59 4.13 -4.13
CA PRO A 112 -1.13 4.11 -4.21
C PRO A 112 -0.57 2.70 -4.28
N GLY A 113 0.40 2.49 -5.16
CA GLY A 113 1.03 1.19 -5.35
C GLY A 113 1.68 1.08 -6.72
N THR A 114 2.27 -0.08 -6.99
CA THR A 114 2.88 -0.39 -8.27
C THR A 114 1.94 -1.27 -9.08
N TYR A 115 1.73 -0.90 -10.35
CA TYR A 115 0.81 -1.58 -11.26
C TYR A 115 1.53 -2.01 -12.52
N VAL A 116 1.02 -3.06 -13.15
CA VAL A 116 1.52 -3.54 -14.44
C VAL A 116 0.38 -3.48 -15.44
N ALA A 117 0.56 -2.69 -16.49
CA ALA A 117 -0.37 -2.61 -17.61
C ALA A 117 0.15 -3.49 -18.75
N VAL A 118 -0.76 -4.23 -19.39
CA VAL A 118 -0.45 -5.07 -20.53
C VAL A 118 -1.34 -4.64 -21.70
N GLY A 119 -0.71 -4.43 -22.85
CA GLY A 119 -1.40 -4.13 -24.10
C GLY A 119 -1.23 -5.26 -25.08
N VAL A 120 -2.32 -5.67 -25.73
CA VAL A 120 -2.34 -6.72 -26.74
C VAL A 120 -3.06 -6.19 -27.98
N ARG A 121 -2.41 -6.35 -29.14
CA ARG A 121 -2.99 -5.99 -30.42
C ARG A 121 -2.67 -7.08 -31.45
N PRO A 122 -3.65 -7.62 -32.19
CA PRO A 122 -3.39 -8.65 -33.18
C PRO A 122 -2.38 -8.17 -34.25
N GLY A 123 -1.37 -9.00 -34.52
CA GLY A 123 -0.31 -8.69 -35.46
C GLY A 123 0.82 -7.83 -34.91
N TYR A 124 0.76 -7.49 -33.63
CA TYR A 124 1.76 -6.67 -32.95
C TYR A 124 2.30 -7.40 -31.71
N ARG A 125 3.48 -7.00 -31.28
CA ARG A 125 4.06 -7.50 -30.04
C ARG A 125 3.30 -6.92 -28.86
N ASP A 126 3.09 -7.75 -27.83
CA ASP A 126 2.51 -7.31 -26.57
C ASP A 126 3.41 -6.28 -25.89
N VAL A 127 2.78 -5.33 -25.22
CA VAL A 127 3.47 -4.32 -24.44
C VAL A 127 3.18 -4.56 -22.98
N ARG A 128 4.22 -4.44 -22.15
CA ARG A 128 4.11 -4.54 -20.70
C ARG A 128 4.78 -3.34 -20.08
N LEU A 129 4.03 -2.60 -19.26
CA LEU A 129 4.51 -1.38 -18.63
C LEU A 129 4.23 -1.43 -17.14
N GLU A 130 5.29 -1.24 -16.34
CA GLU A 130 5.17 -1.09 -14.90
C GLU A 130 5.14 0.40 -14.55
N PHE A 131 4.20 0.81 -13.72
CA PHE A 131 4.10 2.19 -13.26
C PHE A 131 3.68 2.26 -11.79
N ARG A 132 4.13 3.32 -11.12
CA ARG A 132 3.84 3.56 -9.72
C ARG A 132 2.84 4.70 -9.59
N VAL A 133 1.81 4.50 -8.76
CA VAL A 133 0.80 5.51 -8.43
C VAL A 133 1.02 5.96 -7.00
N ALA A 134 1.15 7.25 -6.78
CA ALA A 134 1.28 7.83 -5.45
C ALA A 134 0.81 9.29 -5.48
N PRO A 135 0.20 9.80 -4.38
CA PRO A 135 -0.28 11.18 -4.35
C PRO A 135 0.86 12.21 -4.37
N GLU A 136 2.07 11.82 -3.96
CA GLU A 136 3.26 12.69 -3.97
C GLU A 136 3.91 12.80 -5.35
N ILE A 137 3.56 11.92 -6.28
CA ILE A 137 4.13 11.90 -7.63
C ILE A 137 3.22 12.71 -8.55
N ASP A 138 3.82 13.60 -9.34
CA ASP A 138 3.11 14.28 -10.41
C ASP A 138 2.89 13.26 -11.54
N MET A 139 1.68 12.70 -11.57
CA MET A 139 1.32 11.61 -12.47
C MET A 139 1.13 12.13 -13.89
N LYS A 140 2.09 11.82 -14.75
CA LYS A 140 1.95 12.04 -16.18
C LYS A 140 1.05 10.98 -16.80
N PRO A 141 0.39 11.26 -17.94
CA PRO A 141 -0.39 10.24 -18.62
C PRO A 141 0.43 8.99 -18.91
N VAL A 142 -0.15 7.82 -18.63
CA VAL A 142 0.49 6.53 -18.89
C VAL A 142 0.07 6.05 -20.28
N VAL A 143 1.04 5.86 -21.17
CA VAL A 143 0.79 5.45 -22.55
C VAL A 143 1.00 3.94 -22.66
N VAL A 144 -0.05 3.22 -23.07
CA VAL A 144 -0.03 1.77 -23.26
C VAL A 144 -0.57 1.46 -24.66
N ARG A 145 0.32 1.19 -25.59
CA ARG A 145 -0.07 0.84 -26.96
C ARG A 145 0.98 -0.06 -27.62
N CYS A 146 0.52 -0.95 -28.49
CA CYS A 146 1.40 -1.82 -29.25
C CYS A 146 1.88 -1.07 -30.50
N GLU A 147 3.19 -0.93 -30.66
CA GLU A 147 3.80 -0.20 -31.76
C GLU A 147 4.63 -1.08 -32.70
N GLU A 148 5.09 -2.25 -32.22
CA GLU A 148 5.96 -3.11 -33.00
C GLU A 148 5.17 -4.23 -33.67
N PRO A 149 5.07 -4.24 -35.02
CA PRO A 149 4.49 -5.36 -35.77
C PRO A 149 5.35 -6.63 -35.60
N ILE A 150 4.68 -7.74 -35.58
CA ILE A 150 5.37 -9.05 -35.56
C ILE A 150 5.95 -9.36 -36.93
#